data_730a3bb2666667ecc0c2743a71b9c05d
#
_entry.id   730a3bb2666667ecc0c2743a71b9c05d
#
_cell.length_a   1.000
_cell.length_b   1.000
_cell.length_c   1.000
_cell.angle_alpha   90.00
_cell.angle_beta   90.00
_cell.angle_gamma   90.00
#
_symmetry.space_group_name_H-M   'P 1'
#
loop_
_entity.id
_entity.type
_entity.pdbx_description
1 polymer ?
#
loop_
_entity_poly.entity_id
_entity_poly.type
_entity_poly.pdbx_seq_one_letter_code
_entity_poly.pdbx_strand_id
1 'polypeptide(L)'
;MKPNDHKLTDKRYTIPFVLITSLFFLWGFARAILDVLNKHFQNVLDISITQSAWIQVTTYLGYFLMAIPAGIFINRKGYRQGVVFGLLLFGIGALLFIPGAQIGEFYVYLAALFVIGCGLVFLETAANPYVTELGPAQTATSRLNLSQSFNGLGSLFATLAVGQFLFNGTSTGGNVVIPYTILGFLVLSIAVVFMRVDLPEIQHEVTAEDQAQGNNYVKLCRHPMFVFGLLALLAYEVAEISINSYFINFVTGQGWMTDNLASVVLTGALAFFMVGRFLGSWIMRRILPQKMLLYCAVGCVCSVGLVLMDIGKVSMIALIANYLFEAIMFPTIFALSLSHLGNLTKSASSLLMMTPIGGCGFLLMGYVADTTNMVIPFFIPWVGYMVVLLFAWYVCRKSLSTTIERQPN
;
A
#
# COMPACT_ATOMS: atom_id res chain seq x y z
N MET A 1 -23.09 21.53 -20.57
CA MET A 1 -23.35 20.11 -20.31
C MET A 1 -23.87 19.98 -18.88
N LYS A 2 -25.09 19.48 -18.69
CA LYS A 2 -25.62 19.15 -17.36
C LYS A 2 -24.70 18.07 -16.75
N PRO A 3 -24.33 18.14 -15.45
CA PRO A 3 -23.60 17.06 -14.82
C PRO A 3 -24.51 15.83 -14.90
N ASN A 4 -24.09 14.81 -15.65
CA ASN A 4 -24.75 13.52 -15.64
C ASN A 4 -24.58 12.93 -14.23
N ASP A 5 -25.68 12.89 -13.50
CA ASP A 5 -25.79 12.33 -12.16
C ASP A 5 -25.72 10.78 -12.26
N HIS A 6 -24.56 10.27 -12.71
CA HIS A 6 -24.34 8.84 -12.77
C HIS A 6 -24.26 8.30 -11.35
N LYS A 7 -25.19 7.45 -10.97
CA LYS A 7 -25.18 6.76 -9.68
C LYS A 7 -23.84 6.05 -9.50
N LEU A 8 -23.30 6.13 -8.30
CA LEU A 8 -22.02 5.49 -7.96
C LEU A 8 -22.07 3.98 -8.17
N THR A 9 -23.20 3.35 -7.81
CA THR A 9 -23.49 1.93 -7.98
C THR A 9 -25.00 1.71 -8.15
N ASP A 10 -25.40 0.58 -8.70
CA ASP A 10 -26.80 0.15 -8.79
C ASP A 10 -27.27 -0.43 -7.45
N LYS A 11 -28.58 -0.34 -7.16
CA LYS A 11 -29.16 -0.85 -5.91
C LYS A 11 -28.79 -2.32 -5.64
N ARG A 12 -28.73 -3.17 -6.67
CA ARG A 12 -28.35 -4.59 -6.56
C ARG A 12 -26.91 -4.82 -6.12
N TYR A 13 -26.00 -3.87 -6.36
CA TYR A 13 -24.59 -3.96 -6.03
C TYR A 13 -24.22 -3.20 -4.75
N THR A 14 -25.17 -2.53 -4.10
CA THR A 14 -24.90 -1.74 -2.90
C THR A 14 -24.32 -2.58 -1.76
N ILE A 15 -24.92 -3.75 -1.48
CA ILE A 15 -24.42 -4.64 -0.40
C ILE A 15 -23.04 -5.21 -0.77
N PRO A 16 -22.81 -5.80 -1.96
CA PRO A 16 -21.47 -6.22 -2.37
C PRO A 16 -20.44 -5.10 -2.29
N PHE A 17 -20.79 -3.88 -2.74
CA PHE A 17 -19.89 -2.73 -2.70
C PHE A 17 -19.50 -2.33 -1.28
N VAL A 18 -20.47 -2.26 -0.35
CA VAL A 18 -20.20 -1.95 1.06
C VAL A 18 -19.32 -3.01 1.70
N LEU A 19 -19.63 -4.29 1.48
CA LEU A 19 -18.84 -5.41 2.03
C LEU A 19 -17.40 -5.39 1.52
N ILE A 20 -17.21 -5.24 0.21
CA ILE A 20 -15.85 -5.18 -0.35
C ILE A 20 -15.12 -3.93 0.12
N THR A 21 -15.81 -2.77 0.20
CA THR A 21 -15.22 -1.53 0.70
C THR A 21 -14.75 -1.68 2.16
N SER A 22 -15.46 -2.45 3.00
CA SER A 22 -15.02 -2.72 4.37
C SER A 22 -13.71 -3.50 4.45
N LEU A 23 -13.39 -4.32 3.44
CA LEU A 23 -12.09 -5.03 3.38
C LEU A 23 -10.92 -4.08 3.18
N PHE A 24 -11.12 -2.96 2.50
CA PHE A 24 -10.08 -1.93 2.35
C PHE A 24 -9.68 -1.34 3.70
N PHE A 25 -10.64 -1.15 4.61
CA PHE A 25 -10.35 -0.73 5.97
C PHE A 25 -9.48 -1.76 6.71
N LEU A 26 -9.86 -3.05 6.65
CA LEU A 26 -9.11 -4.12 7.32
C LEU A 26 -7.69 -4.24 6.79
N TRP A 27 -7.51 -4.15 5.52
CA TRP A 27 -6.19 -4.25 4.91
C TRP A 27 -5.33 -3.00 5.20
N GLY A 28 -5.90 -1.79 5.15
CA GLY A 28 -5.21 -0.58 5.59
C GLY A 28 -4.78 -0.68 7.05
N PHE A 29 -5.66 -1.18 7.91
CA PHE A 29 -5.35 -1.47 9.31
C PHE A 29 -4.18 -2.46 9.44
N ALA A 30 -4.23 -3.58 8.71
CA ALA A 30 -3.21 -4.63 8.77
C ALA A 30 -1.84 -4.16 8.27
N ARG A 31 -1.79 -3.28 7.24
CA ARG A 31 -0.53 -2.70 6.77
C ARG A 31 0.07 -1.72 7.78
N ALA A 32 -0.73 -0.80 8.28
CA ALA A 32 -0.24 0.26 9.16
C ALA A 32 0.16 -0.25 10.55
N ILE A 33 -0.40 -1.38 11.01
CA ILE A 33 0.04 -1.98 12.28
C ILE A 33 1.49 -2.45 12.23
N LEU A 34 2.01 -2.83 11.04
CA LEU A 34 3.41 -3.25 10.88
C LEU A 34 4.39 -2.15 11.26
N ASP A 35 4.05 -0.89 10.99
CA ASP A 35 4.90 0.27 11.27
C ASP A 35 5.07 0.50 12.79
N VAL A 36 3.97 0.32 13.53
CA VAL A 36 3.97 0.38 15.00
C VAL A 36 4.65 -0.85 15.61
N LEU A 37 4.45 -2.02 14.98
CA LEU A 37 4.97 -3.31 15.44
C LEU A 37 6.50 -3.36 15.40
N ASN A 38 7.11 -2.75 14.39
CA ASN A 38 8.58 -2.64 14.30
C ASN A 38 9.19 -2.07 15.58
N LYS A 39 8.69 -0.91 16.00
CA LYS A 39 9.21 -0.24 17.21
C LYS A 39 8.89 -1.02 18.48
N HIS A 40 7.71 -1.62 18.55
CA HIS A 40 7.32 -2.44 19.69
C HIS A 40 8.25 -3.63 19.90
N PHE A 41 8.56 -4.40 18.84
CA PHE A 41 9.48 -5.54 18.95
C PHE A 41 10.92 -5.12 19.26
N GLN A 42 11.38 -3.98 18.74
CA GLN A 42 12.68 -3.42 19.14
C GLN A 42 12.75 -3.20 20.66
N ASN A 43 11.69 -2.63 21.25
CA ASN A 43 11.64 -2.33 22.66
C ASN A 43 11.47 -3.58 23.56
N VAL A 44 10.69 -4.57 23.11
CA VAL A 44 10.36 -5.76 23.94
C VAL A 44 11.40 -6.86 23.83
N LEU A 45 11.96 -7.07 22.64
CA LEU A 45 12.91 -8.15 22.36
C LEU A 45 14.37 -7.66 22.30
N ASP A 46 14.61 -6.37 22.52
CA ASP A 46 15.93 -5.75 22.45
C ASP A 46 16.67 -6.05 21.14
N ILE A 47 15.92 -5.97 20.03
CA ILE A 47 16.43 -6.23 18.67
C ILE A 47 16.74 -4.93 17.93
N SER A 48 17.69 -4.99 16.98
CA SER A 48 18.07 -3.83 16.16
C SER A 48 16.97 -3.43 15.17
N ILE A 49 17.12 -2.23 14.58
CA ILE A 49 16.22 -1.74 13.51
C ILE A 49 16.30 -2.69 12.31
N THR A 50 17.50 -3.15 11.94
CA THR A 50 17.71 -4.16 10.89
C THR A 50 16.96 -5.45 11.18
N GLN A 51 17.03 -5.95 12.42
CA GLN A 51 16.33 -7.18 12.79
C GLN A 51 14.82 -7.01 12.74
N SER A 52 14.29 -5.89 13.22
CA SER A 52 12.85 -5.61 13.17
C SER A 52 12.33 -5.44 11.73
N ALA A 53 13.19 -5.03 10.78
CA ALA A 53 12.81 -4.89 9.37
C ALA A 53 12.37 -6.22 8.71
N TRP A 54 12.74 -7.38 9.29
CA TRP A 54 12.24 -8.67 8.84
C TRP A 54 10.70 -8.79 8.92
N ILE A 55 10.04 -7.95 9.74
CA ILE A 55 8.58 -7.83 9.79
C ILE A 55 8.03 -7.45 8.41
N GLN A 56 8.59 -6.40 7.80
CA GLN A 56 8.21 -5.96 6.45
C GLN A 56 8.62 -6.99 5.41
N VAL A 57 9.88 -7.47 5.49
CA VAL A 57 10.41 -8.45 4.52
C VAL A 57 9.52 -9.68 4.42
N THR A 58 9.18 -10.31 5.54
CA THR A 58 8.36 -11.53 5.52
C THR A 58 6.93 -11.28 5.05
N THR A 59 6.33 -10.17 5.47
CA THR A 59 4.97 -9.81 5.04
C THR A 59 4.91 -9.55 3.54
N TYR A 60 5.82 -8.72 3.01
CA TYR A 60 5.83 -8.38 1.58
C TYR A 60 6.40 -9.48 0.69
N LEU A 61 7.22 -10.39 1.24
CA LEU A 61 7.59 -11.62 0.55
C LEU A 61 6.35 -12.51 0.32
N GLY A 62 5.45 -12.59 1.30
CA GLY A 62 4.15 -13.24 1.13
C GLY A 62 3.34 -12.62 -0.02
N TYR A 63 3.30 -11.28 -0.10
CA TYR A 63 2.68 -10.57 -1.23
C TYR A 63 3.32 -10.96 -2.56
N PHE A 64 4.63 -10.89 -2.66
CA PHE A 64 5.36 -11.15 -3.89
C PHE A 64 5.15 -12.58 -4.39
N LEU A 65 5.32 -13.56 -3.53
CA LEU A 65 5.22 -14.97 -3.90
C LEU A 65 3.78 -15.38 -4.25
N MET A 66 2.78 -14.81 -3.57
CA MET A 66 1.40 -15.21 -3.74
C MET A 66 0.61 -14.34 -4.73
N ALA A 67 1.16 -13.25 -5.28
CA ALA A 67 0.45 -12.36 -6.22
C ALA A 67 0.00 -13.09 -7.49
N ILE A 68 0.89 -13.84 -8.14
CA ILE A 68 0.57 -14.62 -9.36
C ILE A 68 -0.36 -15.81 -9.02
N PRO A 69 -0.07 -16.65 -7.99
CA PRO A 69 -0.98 -17.70 -7.55
C PRO A 69 -2.39 -17.18 -7.21
N ALA A 70 -2.50 -16.03 -6.54
CA ALA A 70 -3.78 -15.42 -6.21
C ALA A 70 -4.56 -15.03 -7.47
N GLY A 71 -3.90 -14.38 -8.45
CA GLY A 71 -4.52 -14.05 -9.73
C GLY A 71 -5.03 -15.29 -10.48
N ILE A 72 -4.24 -16.36 -10.54
CA ILE A 72 -4.64 -17.63 -11.16
C ILE A 72 -5.83 -18.27 -10.43
N PHE A 73 -5.78 -18.28 -9.10
CA PHE A 73 -6.87 -18.81 -8.27
C PHE A 73 -8.17 -18.05 -8.49
N ILE A 74 -8.13 -16.70 -8.47
CA ILE A 74 -9.29 -15.82 -8.66
C ILE A 74 -9.88 -15.98 -10.06
N ASN A 75 -9.03 -16.10 -11.08
CA ASN A 75 -9.49 -16.35 -12.46
C ASN A 75 -10.23 -17.67 -12.61
N ARG A 76 -9.82 -18.71 -11.87
CA ARG A 76 -10.45 -20.05 -11.93
C ARG A 76 -11.66 -20.21 -11.03
N LYS A 77 -11.64 -19.58 -9.86
CA LYS A 77 -12.62 -19.83 -8.79
C LYS A 77 -13.54 -18.62 -8.52
N GLY A 78 -13.28 -17.47 -9.16
CA GLY A 78 -14.04 -16.24 -8.99
C GLY A 78 -13.58 -15.38 -7.82
N TYR A 79 -14.03 -14.12 -7.82
CA TYR A 79 -13.65 -13.12 -6.83
C TYR A 79 -14.05 -13.49 -5.40
N ARG A 80 -15.28 -14.01 -5.22
CA ARG A 80 -15.78 -14.43 -3.90
C ARG A 80 -14.87 -15.44 -3.22
N GLN A 81 -14.45 -16.48 -3.94
CA GLN A 81 -13.58 -17.50 -3.36
C GLN A 81 -12.17 -16.96 -3.09
N GLY A 82 -11.68 -16.05 -3.92
CA GLY A 82 -10.42 -15.34 -3.68
C GLY A 82 -10.46 -14.54 -2.38
N VAL A 83 -11.53 -13.78 -2.15
CA VAL A 83 -11.75 -13.01 -0.91
C VAL A 83 -11.83 -13.93 0.31
N VAL A 84 -12.66 -14.98 0.24
CA VAL A 84 -12.81 -15.93 1.36
C VAL A 84 -11.47 -16.59 1.71
N PHE A 85 -10.74 -17.06 0.71
CA PHE A 85 -9.43 -17.69 0.92
C PHE A 85 -8.41 -16.71 1.51
N GLY A 86 -8.39 -15.47 1.03
CA GLY A 86 -7.56 -14.39 1.58
C GLY A 86 -7.88 -14.08 3.04
N LEU A 87 -9.17 -13.96 3.39
CA LEU A 87 -9.62 -13.75 4.77
C LEU A 87 -9.26 -14.92 5.69
N LEU A 88 -9.36 -16.17 5.21
CA LEU A 88 -8.97 -17.35 6.00
C LEU A 88 -7.47 -17.32 6.29
N LEU A 89 -6.62 -17.08 5.28
CA LEU A 89 -5.17 -16.97 5.48
C LEU A 89 -4.83 -15.83 6.46
N PHE A 90 -5.46 -14.66 6.27
CA PHE A 90 -5.22 -13.52 7.15
C PHE A 90 -5.63 -13.84 8.60
N GLY A 91 -6.84 -14.37 8.80
CA GLY A 91 -7.34 -14.71 10.15
C GLY A 91 -6.50 -15.78 10.83
N ILE A 92 -6.13 -16.85 10.13
CA ILE A 92 -5.22 -17.90 10.64
C ILE A 92 -3.85 -17.28 10.98
N GLY A 93 -3.26 -16.50 10.09
CA GLY A 93 -1.99 -15.82 10.34
C GLY A 93 -2.04 -14.92 11.58
N ALA A 94 -3.14 -14.17 11.79
CA ALA A 94 -3.32 -13.35 12.97
C ALA A 94 -3.43 -14.20 14.27
N LEU A 95 -4.11 -15.35 14.24
CA LEU A 95 -4.22 -16.24 15.39
C LEU A 95 -2.92 -17.00 15.71
N LEU A 96 -1.99 -17.12 14.75
CA LEU A 96 -0.65 -17.68 15.00
C LEU A 96 0.20 -16.84 15.96
N PHE A 97 -0.19 -15.60 16.24
CA PHE A 97 0.44 -14.80 17.30
C PHE A 97 0.23 -15.41 18.69
N ILE A 98 -0.84 -16.19 18.90
CA ILE A 98 -1.10 -16.86 20.19
C ILE A 98 -0.01 -17.91 20.49
N PRO A 99 0.22 -18.94 19.67
CA PRO A 99 1.33 -19.86 19.91
C PRO A 99 2.70 -19.17 19.80
N GLY A 100 2.83 -18.09 19.00
CA GLY A 100 4.05 -17.29 18.93
C GLY A 100 4.47 -16.73 20.29
N ALA A 101 3.52 -16.24 21.08
CA ALA A 101 3.79 -15.73 22.42
C ALA A 101 4.15 -16.83 23.43
N GLN A 102 3.64 -18.04 23.25
CA GLN A 102 3.99 -19.19 24.10
C GLN A 102 5.41 -19.68 23.82
N ILE A 103 5.83 -19.65 22.56
CA ILE A 103 7.18 -20.04 22.13
C ILE A 103 8.21 -18.94 22.45
N GLY A 104 7.79 -17.67 22.36
CA GLY A 104 8.62 -16.49 22.67
C GLY A 104 9.71 -16.14 21.66
N GLU A 105 9.69 -16.78 20.48
CA GLU A 105 10.72 -16.61 19.47
C GLU A 105 10.26 -15.69 18.33
N PHE A 106 11.10 -14.73 17.96
CA PHE A 106 10.77 -13.71 16.95
C PHE A 106 10.39 -14.29 15.58
N TYR A 107 11.08 -15.36 15.14
CA TYR A 107 10.81 -15.99 13.85
C TYR A 107 9.41 -16.62 13.73
N VAL A 108 8.76 -16.96 14.85
CA VAL A 108 7.38 -17.47 14.84
C VAL A 108 6.40 -16.36 14.48
N TYR A 109 6.64 -15.14 14.99
CA TYR A 109 5.85 -13.96 14.58
C TYR A 109 6.08 -13.62 13.11
N LEU A 110 7.32 -13.75 12.61
CA LEU A 110 7.62 -13.55 11.19
C LEU A 110 6.85 -14.55 10.30
N ALA A 111 6.80 -15.83 10.70
CA ALA A 111 6.01 -16.84 9.98
C ALA A 111 4.51 -16.49 9.96
N ALA A 112 3.97 -16.03 11.09
CA ALA A 112 2.59 -15.56 11.18
C ALA A 112 2.32 -14.37 10.23
N LEU A 113 3.22 -13.39 10.19
CA LEU A 113 3.15 -12.23 9.31
C LEU A 113 3.26 -12.61 7.83
N PHE A 114 4.09 -13.60 7.49
CA PHE A 114 4.13 -14.15 6.14
C PHE A 114 2.77 -14.69 5.69
N VAL A 115 2.10 -15.47 6.56
CA VAL A 115 0.77 -16.01 6.27
C VAL A 115 -0.26 -14.89 6.12
N ILE A 116 -0.18 -13.84 6.96
CA ILE A 116 -1.01 -12.63 6.82
C ILE A 116 -0.76 -11.99 5.47
N GLY A 117 0.51 -11.78 5.06
CA GLY A 117 0.89 -11.21 3.77
C GLY A 117 0.31 -11.99 2.59
N CYS A 118 0.36 -13.33 2.65
CA CYS A 118 -0.28 -14.20 1.67
C CYS A 118 -1.80 -13.96 1.60
N GLY A 119 -2.47 -13.78 2.75
CA GLY A 119 -3.90 -13.48 2.79
C GLY A 119 -4.23 -12.12 2.21
N LEU A 120 -3.46 -11.10 2.57
CA LEU A 120 -3.68 -9.72 2.13
C LEU A 120 -3.57 -9.57 0.61
N VAL A 121 -2.60 -10.23 -0.04
CA VAL A 121 -2.48 -10.15 -1.50
C VAL A 121 -3.66 -10.80 -2.22
N PHE A 122 -4.24 -11.88 -1.69
CA PHE A 122 -5.49 -12.43 -2.23
C PHE A 122 -6.64 -11.42 -2.15
N LEU A 123 -6.76 -10.70 -1.02
CA LEU A 123 -7.77 -9.66 -0.84
C LEU A 123 -7.58 -8.52 -1.82
N GLU A 124 -6.37 -8.00 -1.96
CA GLU A 124 -6.06 -6.89 -2.88
C GLU A 124 -6.29 -7.28 -4.35
N THR A 125 -5.83 -8.46 -4.75
CA THR A 125 -5.98 -8.94 -6.12
C THR A 125 -7.45 -9.16 -6.49
N ALA A 126 -8.29 -9.54 -5.52
CA ALA A 126 -9.72 -9.71 -5.73
C ALA A 126 -10.50 -8.38 -5.63
N ALA A 127 -10.29 -7.60 -4.56
CA ALA A 127 -11.13 -6.46 -4.22
C ALA A 127 -10.96 -5.27 -5.17
N ASN A 128 -9.73 -4.96 -5.60
CA ASN A 128 -9.47 -3.81 -6.47
C ASN A 128 -10.25 -3.88 -7.80
N PRO A 129 -10.11 -4.94 -8.63
CA PRO A 129 -10.87 -5.03 -9.87
C PRO A 129 -12.37 -5.20 -9.59
N TYR A 130 -12.76 -5.96 -8.57
CA TYR A 130 -14.16 -6.21 -8.28
C TYR A 130 -14.93 -4.91 -7.97
N VAL A 131 -14.35 -4.00 -7.17
CA VAL A 131 -14.96 -2.68 -6.90
C VAL A 131 -15.19 -1.89 -8.19
N THR A 132 -14.28 -1.95 -9.15
CA THR A 132 -14.43 -1.20 -10.41
C THR A 132 -15.57 -1.74 -11.28
N GLU A 133 -15.99 -2.97 -11.07
CA GLU A 133 -17.03 -3.65 -11.86
C GLU A 133 -18.43 -3.60 -11.21
N LEU A 134 -18.54 -3.17 -9.95
CA LEU A 134 -19.82 -3.09 -9.21
C LEU A 134 -20.66 -1.85 -9.58
N GLY A 135 -20.79 -1.53 -10.86
CA GLY A 135 -21.61 -0.41 -11.34
C GLY A 135 -21.15 0.14 -12.69
N PRO A 136 -21.65 1.33 -13.09
CA PRO A 136 -21.30 1.92 -14.37
C PRO A 136 -19.79 2.15 -14.55
N ALA A 137 -19.25 1.87 -15.74
CA ALA A 137 -17.82 2.04 -16.05
C ALA A 137 -17.34 3.48 -15.82
N GLN A 138 -18.20 4.48 -16.07
CA GLN A 138 -17.89 5.90 -15.88
C GLN A 138 -17.57 6.27 -14.42
N THR A 139 -18.11 5.53 -13.45
CA THR A 139 -17.89 5.77 -12.02
C THR A 139 -16.90 4.78 -11.37
N ALA A 140 -16.28 3.90 -12.16
CA ALA A 140 -15.34 2.88 -11.67
C ALA A 140 -14.19 3.47 -10.83
N THR A 141 -13.54 4.52 -11.35
CA THR A 141 -12.46 5.21 -10.64
C THR A 141 -12.93 5.85 -9.34
N SER A 142 -14.14 6.44 -9.32
CA SER A 142 -14.71 7.03 -8.11
C SER A 142 -15.03 5.99 -7.05
N ARG A 143 -15.51 4.80 -7.44
CA ARG A 143 -15.74 3.67 -6.53
C ARG A 143 -14.43 3.19 -5.91
N LEU A 144 -13.40 3.00 -6.71
CA LEU A 144 -12.09 2.57 -6.23
C LEU A 144 -11.48 3.61 -5.27
N ASN A 145 -11.54 4.90 -5.63
CA ASN A 145 -11.04 5.97 -4.77
C ASN A 145 -11.79 6.05 -3.44
N LEU A 146 -13.11 5.86 -3.45
CA LEU A 146 -13.91 5.80 -2.22
C LEU A 146 -13.46 4.62 -1.34
N SER A 147 -13.31 3.42 -1.92
CA SER A 147 -12.84 2.24 -1.18
C SER A 147 -11.42 2.44 -0.62
N GLN A 148 -10.52 3.03 -1.40
CA GLN A 148 -9.17 3.39 -0.95
C GLN A 148 -9.15 4.44 0.17
N SER A 149 -10.19 5.29 0.28
CA SER A 149 -10.32 6.20 1.42
C SER A 149 -10.60 5.43 2.73
N PHE A 150 -11.35 4.32 2.67
CA PHE A 150 -11.53 3.42 3.83
C PHE A 150 -10.24 2.69 4.21
N ASN A 151 -9.37 2.38 3.25
CA ASN A 151 -8.02 1.91 3.54
C ASN A 151 -7.24 2.94 4.38
N GLY A 152 -7.25 4.21 3.98
CA GLY A 152 -6.65 5.30 4.75
C GLY A 152 -7.22 5.41 6.17
N LEU A 153 -8.55 5.30 6.33
CA LEU A 153 -9.18 5.28 7.66
C LEU A 153 -8.70 4.09 8.51
N GLY A 154 -8.56 2.91 7.91
CA GLY A 154 -8.01 1.72 8.57
C GLY A 154 -6.59 1.96 9.06
N SER A 155 -5.75 2.59 8.25
CA SER A 155 -4.37 2.94 8.62
C SER A 155 -4.31 3.93 9.79
N LEU A 156 -5.13 4.99 9.76
CA LEU A 156 -5.23 5.95 10.86
C LEU A 156 -5.67 5.28 12.17
N PHE A 157 -6.67 4.41 12.09
CA PHE A 157 -7.16 3.70 13.26
C PHE A 157 -6.11 2.73 13.83
N ALA A 158 -5.35 2.05 12.98
CA ALA A 158 -4.29 1.14 13.40
C ALA A 158 -3.17 1.87 14.17
N THR A 159 -2.63 2.94 13.61
CA THR A 159 -1.53 3.67 14.24
C THR A 159 -1.97 4.33 15.54
N LEU A 160 -3.18 4.88 15.61
CA LEU A 160 -3.68 5.51 16.82
C LEU A 160 -4.06 4.47 17.89
N ALA A 161 -4.96 3.53 17.58
CA ALA A 161 -5.49 2.60 18.57
C ALA A 161 -4.44 1.57 19.03
N VAL A 162 -3.73 0.96 18.08
CA VAL A 162 -2.73 -0.06 18.39
C VAL A 162 -1.45 0.58 18.95
N GLY A 163 -1.04 1.73 18.42
CA GLY A 163 0.10 2.48 18.96
C GLY A 163 -0.12 2.87 20.42
N GLN A 164 -1.28 3.42 20.76
CA GLN A 164 -1.64 3.74 22.14
C GLN A 164 -1.68 2.49 23.03
N PHE A 165 -2.23 1.38 22.52
CA PHE A 165 -2.31 0.12 23.28
C PHE A 165 -0.92 -0.46 23.56
N LEU A 166 -0.01 -0.43 22.58
CA LEU A 166 1.33 -1.03 22.72
C LEU A 166 2.32 -0.17 23.52
N PHE A 167 2.18 1.16 23.48
CA PHE A 167 3.14 2.07 24.10
C PHE A 167 2.65 2.71 25.42
N ASN A 168 1.36 2.65 25.76
CA ASN A 168 0.84 3.17 27.05
C ASN A 168 0.88 2.17 28.21
N GLY A 169 1.34 0.93 28.00
CA GLY A 169 1.47 -0.08 29.03
C GLY A 169 2.67 0.16 29.97
N THR A 170 2.50 -0.10 31.25
CA THR A 170 3.59 -0.13 32.24
C THR A 170 4.73 -1.03 31.77
N SER A 171 5.97 -0.57 31.91
CA SER A 171 7.33 -1.17 31.81
C SER A 171 7.57 -2.55 31.13
N THR A 172 6.57 -3.30 30.69
CA THR A 172 6.69 -4.62 30.04
C THR A 172 6.17 -4.63 28.59
N GLY A 173 5.86 -3.48 27.99
CA GLY A 173 5.30 -3.39 26.63
C GLY A 173 3.90 -4.02 26.52
N GLY A 174 3.00 -3.43 25.75
CA GLY A 174 1.68 -4.02 25.53
C GLY A 174 1.78 -5.39 24.83
N ASN A 175 0.88 -6.32 25.17
CA ASN A 175 0.91 -7.67 24.60
C ASN A 175 0.34 -7.65 23.16
N VAL A 176 1.20 -7.85 22.15
CA VAL A 176 0.81 -7.91 20.73
C VAL A 176 -0.23 -8.98 20.42
N VAL A 177 -0.32 -10.02 21.24
CA VAL A 177 -1.25 -11.15 21.04
C VAL A 177 -2.70 -10.68 21.09
N ILE A 178 -3.02 -9.74 21.97
CA ILE A 178 -4.41 -9.27 22.15
C ILE A 178 -4.95 -8.61 20.88
N PRO A 179 -4.30 -7.57 20.30
CA PRO A 179 -4.77 -6.96 19.05
C PRO A 179 -4.89 -7.97 17.90
N TYR A 180 -3.91 -8.85 17.75
CA TYR A 180 -3.92 -9.84 16.66
C TYR A 180 -4.96 -10.94 16.88
N THR A 181 -5.24 -11.33 18.12
CA THR A 181 -6.32 -12.28 18.43
C THR A 181 -7.68 -11.68 18.09
N ILE A 182 -7.93 -10.44 18.51
CA ILE A 182 -9.17 -9.72 18.18
C ILE A 182 -9.32 -9.59 16.66
N LEU A 183 -8.25 -9.18 15.99
CA LEU A 183 -8.23 -9.04 14.54
C LEU A 183 -8.48 -10.38 13.84
N GLY A 184 -7.85 -11.46 14.30
CA GLY A 184 -8.02 -12.80 13.75
C GLY A 184 -9.47 -13.28 13.81
N PHE A 185 -10.10 -13.17 14.97
CA PHE A 185 -11.53 -13.54 15.12
C PHE A 185 -12.45 -12.63 14.31
N LEU A 186 -12.19 -11.32 14.25
CA LEU A 186 -12.95 -10.37 13.43
C LEU A 186 -12.88 -10.77 11.95
N VAL A 187 -11.68 -11.00 11.43
CA VAL A 187 -11.43 -11.36 10.02
C VAL A 187 -12.08 -12.70 9.67
N LEU A 188 -11.97 -13.71 10.54
CA LEU A 188 -12.65 -15.00 10.34
C LEU A 188 -14.17 -14.87 10.38
N SER A 189 -14.72 -14.01 11.25
CA SER A 189 -16.16 -13.72 11.26
C SER A 189 -16.62 -13.09 9.95
N ILE A 190 -15.82 -12.17 9.41
CA ILE A 190 -16.07 -11.57 8.10
C ILE A 190 -15.97 -12.63 6.99
N ALA A 191 -15.00 -13.55 7.05
CA ALA A 191 -14.92 -14.68 6.11
C ALA A 191 -16.22 -15.50 6.07
N VAL A 192 -16.82 -15.79 7.26
CA VAL A 192 -18.11 -16.50 7.35
C VAL A 192 -19.25 -15.69 6.68
N VAL A 193 -19.26 -14.36 6.84
CA VAL A 193 -20.23 -13.49 6.14
C VAL A 193 -20.05 -13.61 4.63
N PHE A 194 -18.81 -13.51 4.12
CA PHE A 194 -18.52 -13.64 2.68
C PHE A 194 -18.81 -15.03 2.10
N MET A 195 -18.73 -16.09 2.92
CA MET A 195 -19.16 -17.43 2.53
C MET A 195 -20.68 -17.55 2.34
N ARG A 196 -21.47 -16.69 2.98
CA ARG A 196 -22.95 -16.74 2.96
C ARG A 196 -23.58 -15.72 2.00
N VAL A 197 -22.87 -14.64 1.69
CA VAL A 197 -23.37 -13.60 0.78
C VAL A 197 -23.10 -14.00 -0.65
N ASP A 198 -24.13 -13.91 -1.51
CA ASP A 198 -23.96 -14.07 -2.94
C ASP A 198 -23.38 -12.79 -3.52
N LEU A 199 -22.09 -12.84 -3.83
CA LEU A 199 -21.44 -11.81 -4.61
C LEU A 199 -21.67 -12.09 -6.08
N PRO A 200 -22.19 -11.13 -6.86
CA PRO A 200 -22.35 -11.31 -8.30
C PRO A 200 -20.99 -11.64 -8.92
N GLU A 201 -20.89 -12.82 -9.55
CA GLU A 201 -19.68 -13.17 -10.28
C GLU A 201 -19.71 -12.44 -11.62
N ILE A 202 -18.69 -11.65 -11.84
CA ILE A 202 -18.47 -10.94 -13.09
C ILE A 202 -17.65 -11.87 -13.95
N GLN A 203 -18.35 -12.67 -14.78
CA GLN A 203 -17.74 -13.55 -15.76
C GLN A 203 -17.13 -12.70 -16.87
N HIS A 204 -15.81 -12.53 -16.85
CA HIS A 204 -15.11 -12.23 -18.08
C HIS A 204 -15.02 -13.54 -18.88
N GLU A 205 -15.55 -13.56 -20.09
CA GLU A 205 -15.30 -14.66 -21.02
C GLU A 205 -13.78 -14.83 -21.12
N VAL A 206 -13.31 -15.98 -20.66
CA VAL A 206 -11.89 -16.36 -20.79
C VAL A 206 -11.69 -16.62 -22.28
N THR A 207 -11.15 -15.64 -22.99
CA THR A 207 -10.80 -15.82 -24.40
C THR A 207 -9.58 -16.73 -24.52
N ALA A 208 -9.47 -17.45 -25.64
CA ALA A 208 -8.30 -18.31 -25.91
C ALA A 208 -6.97 -17.54 -25.82
N GLU A 209 -6.99 -16.21 -25.98
CA GLU A 209 -5.86 -15.31 -25.79
C GLU A 209 -5.44 -15.14 -24.30
N ASP A 210 -6.38 -15.29 -23.35
CA ASP A 210 -6.09 -15.27 -21.92
C ASP A 210 -5.31 -16.54 -21.48
N GLN A 211 -5.37 -17.61 -22.25
CA GLN A 211 -4.61 -18.86 -22.01
C GLN A 211 -3.13 -18.75 -22.40
N ALA A 212 -2.75 -17.75 -23.20
CA ALA A 212 -1.37 -17.50 -23.63
C ALA A 212 -0.60 -16.53 -22.70
N GLN A 213 -0.87 -16.54 -21.40
CA GLN A 213 -0.34 -15.60 -20.42
C GLN A 213 1.21 -15.50 -20.43
N GLY A 214 1.93 -16.59 -20.67
CA GLY A 214 3.41 -16.57 -20.68
C GLY A 214 4.00 -15.62 -21.74
N ASN A 215 3.35 -15.48 -22.89
CA ASN A 215 3.81 -14.60 -23.97
C ASN A 215 3.49 -13.12 -23.70
N ASN A 216 2.49 -12.83 -22.89
CA ASN A 216 2.08 -11.48 -22.55
C ASN A 216 3.08 -10.77 -21.64
N TYR A 217 3.68 -11.47 -20.68
CA TYR A 217 4.72 -10.90 -19.79
C TYR A 217 5.99 -10.52 -20.58
N VAL A 218 6.40 -11.36 -21.53
CA VAL A 218 7.55 -11.05 -22.40
C VAL A 218 7.27 -9.81 -23.28
N LYS A 219 6.04 -9.70 -23.80
CA LYS A 219 5.62 -8.52 -24.56
C LYS A 219 5.67 -7.25 -23.71
N LEU A 220 5.22 -7.31 -22.44
CA LEU A 220 5.24 -6.18 -21.50
C LEU A 220 6.66 -5.67 -21.24
N CYS A 221 7.66 -6.54 -21.13
CA CYS A 221 9.05 -6.15 -20.96
C CYS A 221 9.61 -5.32 -22.17
N ARG A 222 8.95 -5.38 -23.32
CA ARG A 222 9.30 -4.59 -24.52
C ARG A 222 8.62 -3.22 -24.57
N HIS A 223 7.71 -2.91 -23.63
CA HIS A 223 7.05 -1.61 -23.54
C HIS A 223 7.80 -0.68 -22.58
N PRO A 224 8.62 0.29 -23.07
CA PRO A 224 9.48 1.11 -22.20
C PRO A 224 8.70 1.89 -21.17
N MET A 225 7.51 2.38 -21.54
CA MET A 225 6.63 3.12 -20.64
C MET A 225 6.16 2.27 -19.46
N PHE A 226 5.81 0.99 -19.72
CA PHE A 226 5.41 0.05 -18.68
C PHE A 226 6.57 -0.33 -17.76
N VAL A 227 7.73 -0.68 -18.36
CA VAL A 227 8.93 -1.06 -17.59
C VAL A 227 9.38 0.07 -16.69
N PHE A 228 9.44 1.31 -17.22
CA PHE A 228 9.82 2.46 -16.40
C PHE A 228 8.77 2.74 -15.31
N GLY A 229 7.47 2.61 -15.63
CA GLY A 229 6.40 2.75 -14.65
C GLY A 229 6.45 1.70 -13.56
N LEU A 230 6.77 0.43 -13.90
CA LEU A 230 6.97 -0.65 -12.93
C LEU A 230 8.15 -0.35 -11.99
N LEU A 231 9.28 0.11 -12.54
CA LEU A 231 10.45 0.51 -11.73
C LEU A 231 10.14 1.74 -10.86
N ALA A 232 9.41 2.72 -11.39
CA ALA A 232 9.02 3.90 -10.63
C ALA A 232 8.04 3.55 -9.50
N LEU A 233 7.11 2.62 -9.73
CA LEU A 233 6.20 2.16 -8.71
C LEU A 233 6.93 1.36 -7.62
N LEU A 234 7.85 0.48 -8.00
CA LEU A 234 8.71 -0.22 -7.04
C LEU A 234 9.54 0.75 -6.20
N ALA A 235 10.15 1.75 -6.84
CA ALA A 235 10.94 2.78 -6.15
C ALA A 235 10.08 3.63 -5.20
N TYR A 236 8.84 3.92 -5.59
CA TYR A 236 7.85 4.58 -4.73
C TYR A 236 7.51 3.72 -3.50
N GLU A 237 7.22 2.42 -3.67
CA GLU A 237 6.91 1.52 -2.56
C GLU A 237 8.10 1.36 -1.61
N VAL A 238 9.34 1.31 -2.15
CA VAL A 238 10.56 1.36 -1.31
C VAL A 238 10.57 2.62 -0.46
N ALA A 239 10.27 3.78 -1.05
CA ALA A 239 10.32 5.06 -0.33
C ALA A 239 9.19 5.19 0.70
N GLU A 240 7.95 4.96 0.30
CA GLU A 240 6.76 5.14 1.14
C GLU A 240 6.78 4.21 2.34
N ILE A 241 6.95 2.90 2.11
CA ILE A 241 6.89 1.91 3.19
C ILE A 241 8.08 2.07 4.15
N SER A 242 9.27 2.37 3.61
CA SER A 242 10.45 2.58 4.45
C SER A 242 10.31 3.83 5.33
N ILE A 243 9.77 4.93 4.82
CA ILE A 243 9.51 6.14 5.61
C ILE A 243 8.50 5.84 6.72
N ASN A 244 7.38 5.18 6.39
CA ASN A 244 6.34 4.84 7.35
C ASN A 244 6.91 3.99 8.50
N SER A 245 7.64 2.94 8.17
CA SER A 245 8.22 2.01 9.15
C SER A 245 9.36 2.62 9.96
N TYR A 246 10.08 3.60 9.40
CA TYR A 246 11.20 4.25 10.07
C TYR A 246 10.81 5.52 10.85
N PHE A 247 9.61 6.07 10.63
CA PHE A 247 9.17 7.35 11.18
C PHE A 247 9.32 7.41 12.71
N ILE A 248 8.78 6.43 13.43
CA ILE A 248 8.85 6.38 14.90
C ILE A 248 10.30 6.32 15.35
N ASN A 249 11.12 5.43 14.75
CA ASN A 249 12.54 5.30 15.05
C ASN A 249 13.30 6.62 14.87
N PHE A 250 13.03 7.34 13.78
CA PHE A 250 13.68 8.60 13.48
C PHE A 250 13.38 9.66 14.55
N VAL A 251 12.10 9.93 14.82
CA VAL A 251 11.71 11.02 15.72
C VAL A 251 12.04 10.74 17.19
N THR A 252 12.04 9.46 17.60
CA THR A 252 12.44 9.04 18.95
C THR A 252 13.95 8.95 19.10
N GLY A 253 14.65 8.46 18.07
CA GLY A 253 16.11 8.40 18.05
C GLY A 253 16.77 9.77 18.06
N GLN A 254 16.11 10.80 17.52
CA GLN A 254 16.52 12.21 17.65
C GLN A 254 16.20 12.82 19.04
N GLY A 255 15.53 12.07 19.91
CA GLY A 255 15.14 12.54 21.25
C GLY A 255 14.05 13.61 21.26
N TRP A 256 13.29 13.76 20.17
CA TRP A 256 12.27 14.82 20.07
C TRP A 256 10.97 14.45 20.80
N MET A 257 10.67 13.17 20.92
CA MET A 257 9.44 12.69 21.57
C MET A 257 9.54 11.23 22.00
N THR A 258 8.58 10.80 22.81
CA THR A 258 8.39 9.40 23.23
C THR A 258 7.73 8.57 22.11
N ASP A 259 7.86 7.23 22.17
CA ASP A 259 7.27 6.32 21.20
C ASP A 259 5.74 6.48 21.07
N ASN A 260 5.06 6.72 22.21
CA ASN A 260 3.63 6.99 22.21
C ASN A 260 3.29 8.28 21.45
N LEU A 261 3.97 9.38 21.72
CA LEU A 261 3.74 10.64 21.02
C LEU A 261 4.12 10.50 19.54
N ALA A 262 5.18 9.77 19.22
CA ALA A 262 5.60 9.50 17.84
C ALA A 262 4.53 8.74 17.04
N SER A 263 3.84 7.75 17.64
CA SER A 263 2.73 7.04 16.99
C SER A 263 1.52 7.96 16.73
N VAL A 264 1.24 8.90 17.63
CA VAL A 264 0.19 9.92 17.43
C VAL A 264 0.57 10.88 16.30
N VAL A 265 1.83 11.32 16.24
CA VAL A 265 2.33 12.20 15.17
C VAL A 265 2.32 11.47 13.82
N LEU A 266 2.69 10.18 13.78
CA LEU A 266 2.56 9.35 12.58
C LEU A 266 1.10 9.25 12.13
N THR A 267 0.16 9.07 13.06
CA THR A 267 -1.29 9.11 12.74
C THR A 267 -1.68 10.43 12.09
N GLY A 268 -1.17 11.57 12.61
CA GLY A 268 -1.35 12.89 12.00
C GLY A 268 -0.77 12.97 10.60
N ALA A 269 0.43 12.42 10.37
CA ALA A 269 1.06 12.36 9.05
C ALA A 269 0.24 11.53 8.05
N LEU A 270 -0.28 10.38 8.47
CA LEU A 270 -1.20 9.55 7.65
C LEU A 270 -2.54 10.26 7.39
N ALA A 271 -3.01 11.13 8.30
CA ALA A 271 -4.16 12.01 8.04
C ALA A 271 -3.85 13.01 6.91
N PHE A 272 -2.64 13.62 6.90
CA PHE A 272 -2.18 14.44 5.77
C PHE A 272 -2.12 13.66 4.46
N PHE A 273 -1.66 12.41 4.50
CA PHE A 273 -1.68 11.52 3.34
C PHE A 273 -3.10 11.32 2.81
N MET A 274 -4.07 11.03 3.69
CA MET A 274 -5.48 10.89 3.31
C MET A 274 -6.04 12.18 2.72
N VAL A 275 -5.80 13.34 3.35
CA VAL A 275 -6.19 14.65 2.82
C VAL A 275 -5.56 14.90 1.46
N GLY A 276 -4.28 14.56 1.29
CA GLY A 276 -3.56 14.63 0.02
C GLY A 276 -4.22 13.85 -1.10
N ARG A 277 -4.74 12.65 -0.82
CA ARG A 277 -5.51 11.85 -1.79
C ARG A 277 -6.78 12.55 -2.25
N PHE A 278 -7.56 13.11 -1.33
CA PHE A 278 -8.79 13.83 -1.69
C PHE A 278 -8.48 15.10 -2.49
N LEU A 279 -7.56 15.93 -1.99
CA LEU A 279 -7.13 17.16 -2.66
C LEU A 279 -6.53 16.88 -4.04
N GLY A 280 -5.62 15.91 -4.12
CA GLY A 280 -4.99 15.52 -5.37
C GLY A 280 -6.01 15.02 -6.40
N SER A 281 -6.95 14.17 -5.98
CA SER A 281 -8.05 13.70 -6.84
C SER A 281 -8.92 14.86 -7.35
N TRP A 282 -9.19 15.85 -6.51
CA TRP A 282 -9.96 17.04 -6.89
C TRP A 282 -9.18 17.95 -7.84
N ILE A 283 -7.89 18.20 -7.58
CA ILE A 283 -7.01 19.01 -8.41
C ILE A 283 -6.79 18.38 -9.79
N MET A 284 -6.67 17.04 -9.87
CA MET A 284 -6.51 16.30 -11.13
C MET A 284 -7.71 16.39 -12.08
N ARG A 285 -8.85 16.93 -11.64
CA ARG A 285 -9.95 17.31 -12.55
C ARG A 285 -9.60 18.52 -13.41
N ARG A 286 -8.60 19.31 -13.03
CA ARG A 286 -8.17 20.53 -13.71
C ARG A 286 -6.73 20.46 -14.22
N ILE A 287 -5.88 19.68 -13.59
CA ILE A 287 -4.46 19.51 -13.92
C ILE A 287 -4.25 18.09 -14.43
N LEU A 288 -3.48 17.95 -15.52
CA LEU A 288 -3.14 16.64 -16.08
C LEU A 288 -2.43 15.77 -15.04
N PRO A 289 -2.78 14.47 -14.90
CA PRO A 289 -2.18 13.56 -13.92
C PRO A 289 -0.65 13.52 -13.99
N GLN A 290 -0.06 13.59 -15.19
CA GLN A 290 1.38 13.61 -15.40
C GLN A 290 2.05 14.83 -14.75
N LYS A 291 1.45 16.01 -14.91
CA LYS A 291 1.96 17.26 -14.31
C LYS A 291 1.81 17.25 -12.81
N MET A 292 0.66 16.72 -12.31
CA MET A 292 0.43 16.60 -10.87
C MET A 292 1.45 15.65 -10.23
N LEU A 293 1.72 14.51 -10.86
CA LEU A 293 2.78 13.57 -10.44
C LEU A 293 4.15 14.26 -10.38
N LEU A 294 4.49 15.08 -11.40
CA LEU A 294 5.75 15.79 -11.43
C LEU A 294 5.89 16.77 -10.24
N TYR A 295 4.85 17.57 -9.96
CA TYR A 295 4.87 18.51 -8.84
C TYR A 295 5.00 17.79 -7.50
N CYS A 296 4.25 16.71 -7.32
CA CYS A 296 4.33 15.90 -6.11
C CYS A 296 5.72 15.25 -5.96
N ALA A 297 6.31 14.72 -7.04
CA ALA A 297 7.65 14.14 -7.01
C ALA A 297 8.72 15.17 -6.63
N VAL A 298 8.63 16.39 -7.17
CA VAL A 298 9.52 17.51 -6.74
C VAL A 298 9.30 17.79 -5.25
N GLY A 299 8.05 17.85 -4.79
CA GLY A 299 7.71 18.06 -3.38
C GLY A 299 8.36 17.00 -2.46
N CYS A 300 8.28 15.70 -2.82
CA CYS A 300 8.91 14.62 -2.05
C CYS A 300 10.44 14.71 -2.06
N VAL A 301 11.05 14.95 -3.22
CA VAL A 301 12.52 15.10 -3.30
C VAL A 301 13.00 16.26 -2.44
N CYS A 302 12.29 17.41 -2.46
CA CYS A 302 12.62 18.55 -1.61
C CYS A 302 12.38 18.26 -0.12
N SER A 303 11.26 17.63 0.24
CA SER A 303 10.92 17.30 1.62
C SER A 303 11.94 16.36 2.25
N VAL A 304 12.26 15.25 1.56
CA VAL A 304 13.25 14.29 2.06
C VAL A 304 14.67 14.89 1.99
N GLY A 305 14.96 15.74 1.00
CA GLY A 305 16.19 16.52 0.94
C GLY A 305 16.39 17.42 2.17
N LEU A 306 15.32 18.07 2.66
CA LEU A 306 15.36 18.84 3.92
C LEU A 306 15.55 17.95 5.16
N VAL A 307 15.03 16.70 5.14
CA VAL A 307 15.32 15.74 6.22
C VAL A 307 16.81 15.41 6.26
N LEU A 308 17.42 15.17 5.10
CA LEU A 308 18.85 14.85 4.97
C LEU A 308 19.77 16.00 5.41
N MET A 309 19.28 17.25 5.42
CA MET A 309 20.03 18.42 5.92
C MET A 309 20.10 18.46 7.46
N ASP A 310 19.33 17.63 8.16
CA ASP A 310 19.28 17.51 9.65
C ASP A 310 19.08 18.86 10.37
N ILE A 311 18.07 19.62 9.94
CA ILE A 311 17.77 20.96 10.51
C ILE A 311 16.80 20.83 11.70
N GLY A 312 17.01 19.85 12.58
CA GLY A 312 16.20 19.63 13.78
C GLY A 312 14.71 19.49 13.47
N LYS A 313 13.84 20.22 14.17
CA LYS A 313 12.37 20.11 13.99
C LYS A 313 11.88 20.49 12.58
N VAL A 314 12.65 21.24 11.79
CA VAL A 314 12.32 21.53 10.39
C VAL A 314 12.32 20.25 9.56
N SER A 315 13.28 19.35 9.80
CA SER A 315 13.34 18.03 9.17
C SER A 315 12.08 17.19 9.49
N MET A 316 11.58 17.25 10.71
CA MET A 316 10.34 16.57 11.10
C MET A 316 9.12 17.14 10.35
N ILE A 317 9.01 18.47 10.28
CA ILE A 317 7.90 19.12 9.55
C ILE A 317 7.99 18.79 8.06
N ALA A 318 9.17 18.78 7.47
CA ALA A 318 9.40 18.37 6.09
C ALA A 318 8.99 16.91 5.85
N LEU A 319 9.31 16.01 6.79
CA LEU A 319 8.91 14.61 6.72
C LEU A 319 7.39 14.45 6.78
N ILE A 320 6.70 15.20 7.65
CA ILE A 320 5.22 15.19 7.70
C ILE A 320 4.63 15.75 6.41
N ALA A 321 5.21 16.81 5.84
CA ALA A 321 4.78 17.37 4.56
C ALA A 321 4.94 16.39 3.39
N ASN A 322 5.93 15.47 3.45
CA ASN A 322 6.13 14.44 2.46
C ASN A 322 4.86 13.59 2.25
N TYR A 323 4.16 13.23 3.32
CA TYR A 323 2.92 12.44 3.25
C TYR A 323 1.82 13.07 2.38
N LEU A 324 1.77 14.41 2.32
CA LEU A 324 0.83 15.10 1.45
C LEU A 324 1.21 14.93 -0.03
N PHE A 325 2.50 15.03 -0.34
CA PHE A 325 2.97 14.95 -1.73
C PHE A 325 2.94 13.50 -2.25
N GLU A 326 3.30 12.52 -1.44
CA GLU A 326 3.32 11.10 -1.88
C GLU A 326 1.93 10.50 -2.06
N ALA A 327 0.90 11.09 -1.48
CA ALA A 327 -0.45 10.53 -1.37
C ALA A 327 -1.08 10.06 -2.69
N ILE A 328 -0.83 10.77 -3.80
CA ILE A 328 -1.40 10.45 -5.12
C ILE A 328 -0.47 9.60 -6.01
N MET A 329 0.75 9.34 -5.57
CA MET A 329 1.78 8.76 -6.45
C MET A 329 1.41 7.35 -6.90
N PHE A 330 1.08 6.47 -5.97
CA PHE A 330 0.72 5.08 -6.28
C PHE A 330 -0.35 4.97 -7.37
N PRO A 331 -1.58 5.51 -7.19
CA PRO A 331 -2.63 5.38 -8.18
C PRO A 331 -2.30 6.07 -9.51
N THR A 332 -1.53 7.16 -9.47
CA THR A 332 -1.16 7.90 -10.68
C THR A 332 -0.08 7.17 -11.48
N ILE A 333 0.98 6.68 -10.84
CA ILE A 333 2.02 5.88 -11.50
C ILE A 333 1.38 4.60 -12.07
N PHE A 334 0.54 3.91 -11.30
CA PHE A 334 -0.16 2.72 -11.70
C PHE A 334 -1.01 2.96 -12.97
N ALA A 335 -1.87 3.98 -12.96
CA ALA A 335 -2.72 4.31 -14.10
C ALA A 335 -1.92 4.72 -15.34
N LEU A 336 -0.85 5.51 -15.18
CA LEU A 336 0.02 5.91 -16.28
C LEU A 336 0.79 4.73 -16.88
N SER A 337 1.21 3.78 -16.04
CA SER A 337 1.91 2.55 -16.47
C SER A 337 1.01 1.62 -17.29
N LEU A 338 -0.29 1.60 -16.99
CA LEU A 338 -1.28 0.80 -17.71
C LEU A 338 -1.78 1.47 -18.99
N SER A 339 -1.48 2.76 -19.19
CA SER A 339 -1.99 3.49 -20.34
C SER A 339 -1.50 2.89 -21.66
N HIS A 340 -2.43 2.73 -22.62
CA HIS A 340 -2.15 2.23 -23.98
C HIS A 340 -1.73 0.76 -24.10
N LEU A 341 -1.93 -0.07 -23.08
CA LEU A 341 -1.57 -1.51 -23.11
C LEU A 341 -2.65 -2.42 -23.69
N GLY A 342 -3.89 -1.94 -23.85
CA GLY A 342 -4.99 -2.75 -24.42
C GLY A 342 -5.15 -4.10 -23.72
N ASN A 343 -5.10 -5.20 -24.47
CA ASN A 343 -5.27 -6.56 -23.95
C ASN A 343 -4.19 -7.00 -22.93
N LEU A 344 -3.05 -6.30 -22.85
CA LEU A 344 -2.00 -6.58 -21.90
C LEU A 344 -2.27 -6.01 -20.49
N THR A 345 -3.32 -5.19 -20.32
CA THR A 345 -3.61 -4.47 -19.07
C THR A 345 -3.75 -5.40 -17.87
N LYS A 346 -4.41 -6.57 -18.01
CA LYS A 346 -4.58 -7.54 -16.92
C LYS A 346 -3.23 -8.11 -16.45
N SER A 347 -2.39 -8.54 -17.39
CA SER A 347 -1.05 -9.07 -17.07
C SER A 347 -0.13 -7.98 -16.51
N ALA A 348 -0.25 -6.74 -17.03
CA ALA A 348 0.50 -5.59 -16.54
C ALA A 348 0.10 -5.24 -15.10
N SER A 349 -1.21 -5.24 -14.79
CA SER A 349 -1.73 -5.00 -13.45
C SER A 349 -1.19 -6.00 -12.44
N SER A 350 -1.14 -7.31 -12.76
CA SER A 350 -0.60 -8.33 -11.85
C SER A 350 0.89 -8.12 -11.54
N LEU A 351 1.70 -7.67 -12.52
CA LEU A 351 3.10 -7.32 -12.27
C LEU A 351 3.24 -6.07 -11.39
N LEU A 352 2.42 -5.04 -11.63
CA LEU A 352 2.41 -3.84 -10.78
C LEU A 352 2.00 -4.16 -9.34
N MET A 353 1.10 -5.14 -9.12
CA MET A 353 0.71 -5.58 -7.77
C MET A 353 1.79 -6.42 -7.05
N MET A 354 2.92 -6.72 -7.69
CA MET A 354 4.10 -7.29 -7.02
C MET A 354 5.01 -6.21 -6.40
N THR A 355 4.85 -4.94 -6.76
CA THR A 355 5.73 -3.84 -6.30
C THR A 355 5.74 -3.59 -4.80
N PRO A 356 4.71 -3.96 -3.97
CA PRO A 356 4.80 -3.85 -2.51
C PRO A 356 5.99 -4.61 -1.89
N ILE A 357 6.65 -5.52 -2.63
CA ILE A 357 7.96 -6.09 -2.24
C ILE A 357 9.01 -5.00 -1.96
N GLY A 358 8.80 -3.78 -2.49
CA GLY A 358 9.58 -2.59 -2.16
C GLY A 358 9.65 -2.29 -0.67
N GLY A 359 8.67 -2.75 0.13
CA GLY A 359 8.72 -2.69 1.60
C GLY A 359 9.92 -3.41 2.21
N CYS A 360 10.54 -4.37 1.50
CA CYS A 360 11.82 -4.95 1.90
C CYS A 360 12.97 -3.91 1.92
N GLY A 361 12.79 -2.76 1.28
CA GLY A 361 13.74 -1.64 1.33
C GLY A 361 13.98 -1.10 2.75
N PHE A 362 13.03 -1.30 3.67
CA PHE A 362 13.21 -0.97 5.07
C PHE A 362 14.35 -1.79 5.73
N LEU A 363 14.63 -3.00 5.27
CA LEU A 363 15.78 -3.78 5.73
C LEU A 363 17.10 -3.03 5.47
N LEU A 364 17.26 -2.47 4.26
CA LEU A 364 18.44 -1.68 3.91
C LEU A 364 18.48 -0.39 4.72
N MET A 365 17.34 0.26 4.91
CA MET A 365 17.24 1.48 5.71
C MET A 365 17.60 1.22 7.18
N GLY A 366 17.12 0.11 7.76
CA GLY A 366 17.48 -0.33 9.11
C GLY A 366 18.97 -0.62 9.25
N TYR A 367 19.57 -1.35 8.32
CA TYR A 367 21.00 -1.63 8.33
C TYR A 367 21.86 -0.36 8.29
N VAL A 368 21.50 0.60 7.46
CA VAL A 368 22.19 1.89 7.39
C VAL A 368 22.00 2.67 8.70
N ALA A 369 20.81 2.63 9.32
CA ALA A 369 20.55 3.28 10.61
C ALA A 369 21.40 2.70 11.74
N ASP A 370 21.45 1.38 11.84
CA ASP A 370 22.21 0.67 12.88
C ASP A 370 23.73 0.88 12.74
N THR A 371 24.24 1.17 11.54
CA THR A 371 25.68 1.31 11.26
C THR A 371 26.14 2.75 11.13
N THR A 372 25.23 3.72 11.02
CA THR A 372 25.60 5.14 10.81
C THR A 372 24.90 6.08 11.80
N ASN A 373 23.79 6.69 11.39
CA ASN A 373 22.96 7.57 12.21
C ASN A 373 21.50 7.55 11.74
N MET A 374 20.63 8.28 12.43
CA MET A 374 19.19 8.31 12.14
C MET A 374 18.80 9.06 10.87
N VAL A 375 19.71 9.84 10.25
CA VAL A 375 19.42 10.71 9.10
C VAL A 375 19.85 10.08 7.77
N ILE A 376 21.05 9.48 7.73
CA ILE A 376 21.62 8.89 6.51
C ILE A 376 20.67 7.87 5.82
N PRO A 377 19.89 7.05 6.56
CA PRO A 377 18.93 6.12 5.95
C PRO A 377 17.97 6.77 4.96
N PHE A 378 17.64 8.06 5.12
CA PHE A 378 16.74 8.78 4.22
C PHE A 378 17.27 8.98 2.80
N PHE A 379 18.56 8.70 2.52
CA PHE A 379 19.08 8.62 1.16
C PHE A 379 18.35 7.55 0.32
N ILE A 380 17.90 6.45 0.95
CA ILE A 380 17.20 5.36 0.27
C ILE A 380 15.86 5.84 -0.30
N PRO A 381 14.91 6.37 0.50
CA PRO A 381 13.67 6.92 -0.04
C PRO A 381 13.90 8.14 -0.94
N TRP A 382 14.94 8.96 -0.68
CA TRP A 382 15.28 10.09 -1.55
C TRP A 382 15.62 9.65 -2.97
N VAL A 383 16.45 8.61 -3.13
CA VAL A 383 16.76 8.01 -4.44
C VAL A 383 15.48 7.41 -5.06
N GLY A 384 14.61 6.77 -4.27
CA GLY A 384 13.32 6.27 -4.73
C GLY A 384 12.46 7.37 -5.37
N TYR A 385 12.32 8.52 -4.69
CA TYR A 385 11.57 9.66 -5.23
C TYR A 385 12.27 10.31 -6.44
N MET A 386 13.60 10.27 -6.55
CA MET A 386 14.31 10.69 -7.76
C MET A 386 13.94 9.83 -8.96
N VAL A 387 13.80 8.50 -8.79
CA VAL A 387 13.32 7.61 -9.87
C VAL A 387 11.90 7.97 -10.27
N VAL A 388 11.01 8.23 -9.30
CA VAL A 388 9.63 8.69 -9.59
C VAL A 388 9.62 10.02 -10.33
N LEU A 389 10.48 10.97 -9.92
CA LEU A 389 10.63 12.27 -10.58
C LEU A 389 11.06 12.11 -12.05
N LEU A 390 12.04 11.26 -12.32
CA LEU A 390 12.50 10.97 -13.68
C LEU A 390 11.37 10.33 -14.52
N PHE A 391 10.60 9.42 -13.96
CA PHE A 391 9.42 8.85 -14.62
C PHE A 391 8.38 9.92 -14.94
N ALA A 392 8.02 10.75 -13.96
CA ALA A 392 7.06 11.83 -14.14
C ALA A 392 7.49 12.82 -15.23
N TRP A 393 8.76 13.20 -15.25
CA TRP A 393 9.35 14.04 -16.28
C TRP A 393 9.28 13.38 -17.66
N TYR A 394 9.67 12.10 -17.77
CA TYR A 394 9.59 11.33 -19.02
C TYR A 394 8.17 11.32 -19.59
N VAL A 395 7.16 11.04 -18.75
CA VAL A 395 5.76 10.99 -19.17
C VAL A 395 5.24 12.37 -19.58
N CYS A 396 5.58 13.43 -18.84
CA CYS A 396 5.25 14.80 -19.19
C CYS A 396 5.82 15.19 -20.57
N ARG A 397 7.08 14.87 -20.84
CA ARG A 397 7.73 15.18 -22.11
C ARG A 397 7.08 14.44 -23.28
N LYS A 398 6.76 13.15 -23.09
CA LYS A 398 6.09 12.35 -24.13
C LYS A 398 4.67 12.85 -24.43
N SER A 399 3.93 13.29 -23.41
CA SER A 399 2.58 13.87 -23.59
C SER A 399 2.63 15.18 -24.37
N LEU A 400 3.65 16.00 -24.18
CA LEU A 400 3.83 17.26 -24.93
C LEU A 400 4.14 17.00 -26.42
N SER A 401 5.00 16.03 -26.74
CA SER A 401 5.33 15.69 -28.13
C SER A 401 4.09 15.21 -28.91
N THR A 402 3.26 14.37 -28.29
CA THR A 402 2.03 13.87 -28.93
C THR A 402 0.96 14.96 -29.14
N THR A 403 0.98 16.01 -28.33
CA THR A 403 0.07 17.17 -28.50
C THR A 403 0.52 18.08 -29.63
N ILE A 404 1.82 18.26 -29.84
CA ILE A 404 2.40 19.09 -30.93
C ILE A 404 2.15 18.42 -32.29
N GLU A 405 2.29 17.09 -32.39
CA GLU A 405 2.04 16.34 -33.62
C GLU A 405 0.56 16.30 -34.05
N ARG A 406 -0.38 16.61 -33.14
CA ARG A 406 -1.83 16.63 -33.41
C ARG A 406 -2.38 18.02 -33.74
N GLN A 407 -1.61 19.06 -33.76
CA GLN A 407 -1.98 20.36 -34.32
C GLN A 407 -1.52 20.42 -35.77
N PRO A 408 -2.42 20.18 -36.78
CA PRO A 408 -2.09 20.46 -38.15
C PRO A 408 -1.96 21.98 -38.33
N ASN A 409 -0.90 22.41 -39.03
CA ASN A 409 -0.72 23.77 -39.49
C ASN A 409 -1.91 24.24 -40.34
#